data_5ebf6be750c78a41ed1a19badd5ba12c
#
_entry.id   5ebf6be750c78a41ed1a19badd5ba12c
#
_cell.length_a   1.000
_cell.length_b   1.000
_cell.length_c   1.000
_cell.angle_alpha   90.00
_cell.angle_beta   90.00
_cell.angle_gamma   90.00
#
_symmetry.space_group_name_H-M   'P 1'
#
loop_
_entity.id
_entity.type
_entity.pdbx_description
1 polymer ?
#
loop_
_entity_poly.entity_id
_entity_poly.type
_entity_poly.pdbx_seq_one_letter_code
_entity_poly.pdbx_strand_id
1 'polypeptide(L)'
;MRKIDGFVGLMLFVVAASPALATDCKKINALIVDAQVVEGCTSPNRFCAEGTVQGNHGFNGTTYFVLDGAVRGPATAPGTVATSGVLTYTTDRGTLTVRESGLSGITTADGGQFFTAFQEVLSGTDEYLGANGQMWVLGTKLADHFEAEVTGVICLQ
;
A
#
# COMPACT_ATOMS: atom_id res chain seq x y z
N MET A 1 -54.69 52.91 -12.71
CA MET A 1 -54.42 52.04 -11.56
C MET A 1 -54.25 50.63 -12.05
N ARG A 2 -53.02 50.12 -12.22
CA ARG A 2 -52.69 48.73 -12.63
C ARG A 2 -52.17 48.00 -11.39
N LYS A 3 -52.86 46.94 -10.96
CA LYS A 3 -52.38 46.04 -9.91
C LYS A 3 -51.41 45.06 -10.54
N ILE A 4 -50.23 44.95 -9.96
CA ILE A 4 -49.23 43.95 -10.30
C ILE A 4 -49.32 42.88 -9.18
N ASP A 5 -49.85 41.71 -9.54
CA ASP A 5 -49.88 40.54 -8.66
C ASP A 5 -48.49 39.84 -8.78
N GLY A 6 -47.70 39.94 -7.70
CA GLY A 6 -46.41 39.28 -7.62
C GLY A 6 -46.59 37.82 -7.22
N PHE A 7 -46.21 36.91 -8.13
CA PHE A 7 -46.11 35.47 -7.89
C PHE A 7 -44.75 35.17 -7.23
N VAL A 8 -44.78 34.90 -5.94
CA VAL A 8 -43.57 34.42 -5.22
C VAL A 8 -43.48 32.90 -5.40
N GLY A 9 -42.63 32.48 -6.31
CA GLY A 9 -42.32 31.07 -6.51
C GLY A 9 -41.36 30.55 -5.41
N LEU A 10 -41.89 29.69 -4.54
CA LEU A 10 -41.12 28.98 -3.52
C LEU A 10 -40.30 27.84 -4.18
N MET A 11 -39.01 28.07 -4.41
CA MET A 11 -38.10 27.01 -4.83
C MET A 11 -37.76 26.08 -3.67
N LEU A 12 -38.33 24.87 -3.66
CA LEU A 12 -37.90 23.80 -2.77
C LEU A 12 -36.57 23.23 -3.27
N PHE A 13 -35.50 23.51 -2.57
CA PHE A 13 -34.21 22.79 -2.75
C PHE A 13 -34.32 21.41 -2.07
N VAL A 14 -34.48 20.36 -2.85
CA VAL A 14 -34.31 18.98 -2.39
C VAL A 14 -32.81 18.70 -2.27
N VAL A 15 -32.26 18.78 -1.06
CA VAL A 15 -30.91 18.32 -0.77
C VAL A 15 -30.96 16.79 -0.74
N ALA A 16 -30.53 16.15 -1.82
CA ALA A 16 -30.30 14.72 -1.83
C ALA A 16 -29.13 14.41 -0.89
N ALA A 17 -29.41 13.90 0.31
CA ALA A 17 -28.40 13.34 1.18
C ALA A 17 -27.84 12.07 0.50
N SER A 18 -26.62 12.15 -0.05
CA SER A 18 -25.90 10.94 -0.48
C SER A 18 -25.68 10.06 0.75
N PRO A 19 -26.05 8.76 0.73
CA PRO A 19 -25.71 7.87 1.82
C PRO A 19 -24.18 7.84 1.94
N ALA A 20 -23.66 8.23 3.10
CA ALA A 20 -22.26 8.00 3.44
C ALA A 20 -22.10 6.48 3.51
N LEU A 21 -21.36 5.89 2.57
CA LEU A 21 -20.99 4.49 2.64
C LEU A 21 -20.18 4.31 3.93
N ALA A 22 -20.66 3.44 4.81
CA ALA A 22 -19.95 3.12 6.05
C ALA A 22 -18.62 2.43 5.67
N THR A 23 -17.51 3.07 5.94
CA THR A 23 -16.18 2.53 5.72
C THR A 23 -15.84 1.57 6.86
N ASP A 24 -15.64 0.29 6.56
CA ASP A 24 -15.19 -0.71 7.53
C ASP A 24 -13.66 -0.75 7.55
N CYS A 25 -13.06 -0.03 8.50
CA CYS A 25 -11.61 0.02 8.64
C CYS A 25 -11.09 -1.11 9.53
N LYS A 26 -10.18 -1.90 8.99
CA LYS A 26 -9.50 -3.00 9.69
C LYS A 26 -8.05 -2.66 9.99
N LYS A 27 -7.65 -2.89 11.23
CA LYS A 27 -6.25 -2.80 11.62
C LYS A 27 -5.53 -4.06 11.16
N ILE A 28 -4.56 -3.89 10.28
CA ILE A 28 -3.74 -4.97 9.72
C ILE A 28 -2.49 -5.14 10.57
N ASN A 29 -2.18 -6.41 10.87
CA ASN A 29 -0.89 -6.87 11.36
C ASN A 29 -0.56 -8.14 10.59
N ALA A 30 0.56 -8.14 9.87
CA ALA A 30 0.96 -9.25 9.03
C ALA A 30 2.49 -9.43 9.03
N LEU A 31 2.92 -10.62 8.63
CA LEU A 31 4.31 -10.95 8.33
C LEU A 31 4.43 -11.20 6.83
N ILE A 32 5.50 -10.69 6.23
CA ILE A 32 5.90 -10.97 4.85
C ILE A 32 7.21 -11.75 4.89
N VAL A 33 7.31 -12.75 4.01
CA VAL A 33 8.56 -13.45 3.69
C VAL A 33 8.68 -13.49 2.19
N ASP A 34 9.61 -12.72 1.63
CA ASP A 34 9.80 -12.55 0.19
C ASP A 34 11.23 -12.95 -0.22
N ALA A 35 11.38 -13.49 -1.42
CA ALA A 35 12.66 -13.74 -2.04
C ALA A 35 12.80 -12.95 -3.35
N GLN A 36 14.03 -12.57 -3.69
CA GLN A 36 14.28 -11.91 -4.97
C GLN A 36 14.04 -12.86 -6.13
N VAL A 37 13.35 -12.40 -7.16
CA VAL A 37 13.14 -13.12 -8.43
C VAL A 37 13.76 -12.36 -9.58
N VAL A 38 14.32 -13.11 -10.54
CA VAL A 38 14.97 -12.57 -11.73
C VAL A 38 14.14 -12.86 -12.97
N GLU A 39 13.62 -14.07 -13.06
CA GLU A 39 12.79 -14.49 -14.20
C GLU A 39 11.44 -13.78 -14.17
N GLY A 40 11.04 -13.19 -15.30
CA GLY A 40 9.78 -12.45 -15.39
C GLY A 40 9.77 -11.07 -14.70
N CYS A 41 10.88 -10.63 -14.10
CA CYS A 41 10.96 -9.33 -13.46
C CYS A 41 10.89 -8.19 -14.47
N THR A 42 9.87 -7.33 -14.34
CA THR A 42 9.63 -6.17 -15.22
C THR A 42 10.24 -4.86 -14.71
N SER A 43 10.91 -4.91 -13.56
CA SER A 43 11.53 -3.74 -12.94
C SER A 43 12.60 -3.09 -13.84
N PRO A 44 12.58 -1.77 -14.05
CA PRO A 44 13.66 -1.05 -14.73
C PRO A 44 14.99 -1.13 -13.97
N ASN A 45 14.93 -1.39 -12.67
CA ASN A 45 16.09 -1.58 -11.79
C ASN A 45 16.49 -3.05 -11.62
N ARG A 46 15.86 -3.98 -12.38
CA ARG A 46 16.09 -5.42 -12.33
C ARG A 46 15.93 -6.02 -10.92
N PHE A 47 15.01 -5.47 -10.15
CA PHE A 47 14.69 -5.98 -8.83
C PHE A 47 13.19 -6.20 -8.70
N CYS A 48 12.83 -7.46 -8.52
CA CYS A 48 11.49 -7.89 -8.09
C CYS A 48 11.65 -8.86 -6.92
N ALA A 49 10.63 -8.96 -6.09
CA ALA A 49 10.56 -9.95 -5.03
C ALA A 49 9.17 -10.56 -5.02
N GLU A 50 9.09 -11.84 -4.68
CA GLU A 50 7.83 -12.55 -4.49
C GLU A 50 7.90 -13.40 -3.23
N GLY A 51 6.73 -13.67 -2.66
CA GLY A 51 6.67 -14.48 -1.46
C GLY A 51 5.27 -14.60 -0.89
N THR A 52 5.19 -14.58 0.42
CA THR A 52 3.95 -14.81 1.15
C THR A 52 3.68 -13.72 2.18
N VAL A 53 2.40 -13.47 2.42
CA VAL A 53 1.91 -12.66 3.53
C VAL A 53 1.01 -13.51 4.43
N GLN A 54 1.18 -13.39 5.74
CA GLN A 54 0.34 -14.01 6.76
C GLN A 54 -0.09 -12.95 7.78
N GLY A 55 -1.38 -12.67 7.85
CA GLY A 55 -1.89 -11.61 8.71
C GLY A 55 -3.29 -11.90 9.25
N ASN A 56 -3.77 -10.96 10.06
CA ASN A 56 -5.12 -10.99 10.60
C ASN A 56 -6.17 -10.63 9.54
N HIS A 57 -7.46 -10.79 9.90
CA HIS A 57 -8.62 -10.48 9.05
C HIS A 57 -8.58 -11.10 7.65
N GLY A 58 -7.95 -12.29 7.50
CA GLY A 58 -7.84 -12.97 6.20
C GLY A 58 -6.82 -12.33 5.25
N PHE A 59 -5.92 -11.49 5.75
CA PHE A 59 -4.84 -10.90 4.96
C PHE A 59 -3.69 -11.91 4.80
N ASN A 60 -4.04 -13.05 4.13
CA ASN A 60 -3.13 -14.16 3.87
C ASN A 60 -3.06 -14.44 2.38
N GLY A 61 -1.87 -14.72 1.85
CA GLY A 61 -1.72 -14.97 0.42
C GLY A 61 -0.28 -14.83 -0.05
N THR A 62 -0.14 -14.33 -1.28
CA THR A 62 1.15 -14.10 -1.91
C THR A 62 1.41 -12.62 -2.13
N THR A 63 2.68 -12.28 -2.29
CA THR A 63 3.19 -10.94 -2.56
C THR A 63 3.97 -10.93 -3.87
N TYR A 64 3.92 -9.82 -4.59
CA TYR A 64 4.79 -9.54 -5.71
C TYR A 64 5.17 -8.06 -5.73
N PHE A 65 6.46 -7.78 -5.56
CA PHE A 65 7.03 -6.44 -5.53
C PHE A 65 7.83 -6.14 -6.80
N VAL A 66 7.65 -4.95 -7.35
CA VAL A 66 8.41 -4.43 -8.50
C VAL A 66 9.02 -3.09 -8.12
N LEU A 67 10.35 -3.04 -8.02
CA LEU A 67 11.09 -1.81 -7.76
C LEU A 67 11.08 -0.91 -9.00
N ASP A 68 10.63 0.33 -8.88
CA ASP A 68 10.64 1.31 -9.99
C ASP A 68 11.60 2.49 -9.76
N GLY A 69 12.05 2.70 -8.53
CA GLY A 69 13.01 3.75 -8.19
C GLY A 69 13.97 3.35 -7.07
N ALA A 70 15.23 3.74 -7.22
CA ALA A 70 16.25 3.60 -6.18
C ALA A 70 17.24 4.78 -6.25
N VAL A 71 17.45 5.46 -5.12
CA VAL A 71 18.36 6.60 -5.00
C VAL A 71 19.27 6.40 -3.79
N ARG A 72 20.56 6.55 -3.98
CA ARG A 72 21.53 6.50 -2.88
C ARG A 72 21.32 7.66 -1.92
N GLY A 73 21.51 7.40 -0.65
CA GLY A 73 21.48 8.40 0.40
C GLY A 73 22.51 9.50 0.23
N PRO A 74 22.37 10.59 0.97
CA PRO A 74 23.28 11.73 0.92
C PRO A 74 24.67 11.33 1.43
N ALA A 75 25.67 12.21 1.18
CA ALA A 75 27.05 11.99 1.64
C ALA A 75 27.16 11.80 3.18
N THR A 76 26.19 12.31 3.92
CA THR A 76 26.10 12.16 5.39
C THR A 76 25.49 10.82 5.84
N ALA A 77 24.90 10.05 4.91
CA ALA A 77 24.35 8.72 5.13
C ALA A 77 24.61 7.80 3.91
N PRO A 78 25.89 7.54 3.56
CA PRO A 78 26.29 6.94 2.27
C PRO A 78 25.86 5.47 2.12
N GLY A 79 25.53 4.80 3.22
CA GLY A 79 25.08 3.40 3.22
C GLY A 79 23.57 3.23 3.07
N THR A 80 22.80 4.32 2.98
CA THR A 80 21.35 4.23 2.83
C THR A 80 20.93 4.27 1.37
N VAL A 81 19.78 3.65 1.06
CA VAL A 81 19.14 3.68 -0.26
C VAL A 81 17.66 3.95 -0.06
N ALA A 82 17.17 5.04 -0.65
CA ALA A 82 15.74 5.29 -0.74
C ALA A 82 15.18 4.53 -1.96
N THR A 83 14.06 3.83 -1.78
CA THR A 83 13.44 2.99 -2.78
C THR A 83 11.98 3.35 -3.00
N SER A 84 11.46 3.09 -4.18
CA SER A 84 10.04 3.11 -4.47
C SER A 84 9.67 1.91 -5.35
N GLY A 85 8.41 1.47 -5.24
CA GLY A 85 7.94 0.35 -6.03
C GLY A 85 6.43 0.15 -5.89
N VAL A 86 5.95 -0.86 -6.58
CA VAL A 86 4.57 -1.34 -6.47
C VAL A 86 4.60 -2.73 -5.88
N LEU A 87 3.86 -2.94 -4.80
CA LEU A 87 3.63 -4.24 -4.20
C LEU A 87 2.17 -4.65 -4.41
N THR A 88 1.96 -5.87 -4.84
CA THR A 88 0.64 -6.49 -4.97
C THR A 88 0.52 -7.63 -3.96
N TYR A 89 -0.49 -7.56 -3.12
CA TYR A 89 -0.96 -8.65 -2.27
C TYR A 89 -2.05 -9.40 -3.02
N THR A 90 -1.93 -10.71 -3.15
CA THR A 90 -2.98 -11.58 -3.70
C THR A 90 -3.46 -12.53 -2.62
N THR A 91 -4.70 -12.39 -2.21
CA THR A 91 -5.35 -13.16 -1.14
C THR A 91 -6.58 -13.87 -1.66
N ASP A 92 -7.18 -14.76 -0.86
CA ASP A 92 -8.48 -15.37 -1.18
C ASP A 92 -9.64 -14.35 -1.25
N ARG A 93 -9.42 -13.12 -0.74
CA ARG A 93 -10.38 -12.02 -0.73
C ARG A 93 -10.24 -11.05 -1.91
N GLY A 94 -9.26 -11.27 -2.78
CA GLY A 94 -8.94 -10.42 -3.92
C GLY A 94 -7.50 -9.91 -3.87
N THR A 95 -7.19 -8.96 -4.75
CA THR A 95 -5.89 -8.31 -4.82
C THR A 95 -5.93 -6.94 -4.18
N LEU A 96 -4.83 -6.54 -3.55
CA LEU A 96 -4.59 -5.19 -3.05
C LEU A 96 -3.25 -4.70 -3.61
N THR A 97 -3.27 -3.62 -4.36
CA THR A 97 -2.08 -2.99 -4.92
C THR A 97 -1.72 -1.74 -4.13
N VAL A 98 -0.48 -1.64 -3.70
CA VAL A 98 0.02 -0.51 -2.91
C VAL A 98 1.24 0.12 -3.57
N ARG A 99 1.40 1.43 -3.37
CA ARG A 99 2.66 2.14 -3.59
C ARG A 99 3.52 1.97 -2.34
N GLU A 100 4.72 1.47 -2.52
CA GLU A 100 5.69 1.38 -1.44
C GLU A 100 6.80 2.41 -1.63
N SER A 101 7.13 3.12 -0.54
CA SER A 101 8.26 4.04 -0.47
C SER A 101 9.10 3.66 0.74
N GLY A 102 10.35 3.28 0.50
CA GLY A 102 11.19 2.65 1.51
C GLY A 102 12.55 3.32 1.70
N LEU A 103 13.18 2.95 2.80
CA LEU A 103 14.56 3.27 3.11
C LEU A 103 15.26 2.00 3.60
N SER A 104 16.34 1.62 2.93
CA SER A 104 17.23 0.55 3.38
C SER A 104 18.46 1.14 4.07
N GLY A 105 18.86 0.53 5.17
CA GLY A 105 20.04 0.91 5.94
C GLY A 105 21.33 0.25 5.45
N ILE A 106 22.36 0.39 6.26
CA ILE A 106 23.68 -0.22 6.03
C ILE A 106 23.60 -1.72 6.29
N THR A 107 24.32 -2.51 5.50
CA THR A 107 24.51 -3.93 5.76
C THR A 107 25.24 -4.13 7.08
N THR A 108 24.69 -4.96 7.96
CA THR A 108 25.29 -5.33 9.23
C THR A 108 26.45 -6.33 9.06
N ALA A 109 27.25 -6.56 10.11
CA ALA A 109 28.43 -7.41 10.04
C ALA A 109 28.10 -8.89 9.70
N ASP A 110 26.90 -9.34 10.00
CA ASP A 110 26.34 -10.67 9.68
C ASP A 110 25.66 -10.73 8.29
N GLY A 111 25.74 -9.66 7.51
CA GLY A 111 25.18 -9.58 6.14
C GLY A 111 23.71 -9.17 6.07
N GLY A 112 23.07 -8.97 7.20
CA GLY A 112 21.70 -8.45 7.26
C GLY A 112 21.61 -6.96 6.88
N GLN A 113 20.46 -6.53 6.43
CA GLN A 113 20.19 -5.12 6.11
C GLN A 113 18.78 -4.75 6.58
N PHE A 114 18.68 -3.82 7.52
CA PHE A 114 17.38 -3.30 7.94
C PHE A 114 16.75 -2.42 6.87
N PHE A 115 15.45 -2.54 6.72
CA PHE A 115 14.67 -1.64 5.88
C PHE A 115 13.35 -1.27 6.55
N THR A 116 12.82 -0.13 6.15
CA THR A 116 11.48 0.32 6.51
C THR A 116 10.81 0.90 5.28
N ALA A 117 9.49 0.75 5.20
CA ALA A 117 8.73 1.35 4.11
C ALA A 117 7.36 1.83 4.58
N PHE A 118 6.83 2.77 3.83
CA PHE A 118 5.45 3.24 3.91
C PHE A 118 4.71 2.75 2.68
N GLN A 119 3.52 2.21 2.89
CA GLN A 119 2.65 1.70 1.84
C GLN A 119 1.35 2.49 1.82
N GLU A 120 0.93 2.91 0.63
CA GLU A 120 -0.35 3.56 0.38
C GLU A 120 -1.16 2.71 -0.59
N VAL A 121 -2.42 2.42 -0.27
CA VAL A 121 -3.32 1.65 -1.12
C VAL A 121 -3.64 2.44 -2.37
N LEU A 122 -3.35 1.85 -3.55
CA LEU A 122 -3.65 2.43 -4.86
C LEU A 122 -4.96 1.90 -5.44
N SER A 123 -5.18 0.59 -5.31
CA SER A 123 -6.33 -0.10 -5.88
C SER A 123 -6.51 -1.49 -5.28
N GLY A 124 -7.67 -2.09 -5.51
CA GLY A 124 -7.95 -3.46 -5.15
C GLY A 124 -9.06 -4.06 -6.00
N THR A 125 -9.20 -5.37 -5.92
CA THR A 125 -10.27 -6.15 -6.58
C THR A 125 -11.11 -6.88 -5.53
N ASP A 126 -12.26 -7.37 -5.93
CA ASP A 126 -13.18 -8.18 -5.12
C ASP A 126 -13.51 -7.48 -3.79
N GLU A 127 -13.21 -8.06 -2.64
CA GLU A 127 -13.48 -7.42 -1.35
C GLU A 127 -12.62 -6.16 -1.08
N TYR A 128 -11.53 -5.97 -1.83
CA TYR A 128 -10.70 -4.76 -1.74
C TYR A 128 -11.07 -3.70 -2.79
N LEU A 129 -12.15 -3.90 -3.56
CA LEU A 129 -12.60 -2.91 -4.54
C LEU A 129 -12.94 -1.59 -3.83
N GLY A 130 -12.30 -0.50 -4.26
CA GLY A 130 -12.45 0.82 -3.64
C GLY A 130 -11.79 0.96 -2.26
N ALA A 131 -11.02 -0.03 -1.82
CA ALA A 131 -10.27 0.08 -0.57
C ALA A 131 -9.30 1.26 -0.59
N ASN A 132 -9.09 1.84 0.58
CA ASN A 132 -8.05 2.82 0.84
C ASN A 132 -7.36 2.49 2.17
N GLY A 133 -6.18 3.05 2.39
CA GLY A 133 -5.46 2.78 3.63
C GLY A 133 -3.97 3.02 3.52
N GLN A 134 -3.31 2.85 4.65
CA GLN A 134 -1.88 3.05 4.79
C GLN A 134 -1.30 2.02 5.74
N MET A 135 -0.10 1.53 5.41
CA MET A 135 0.62 0.55 6.21
C MET A 135 2.10 0.93 6.34
N TRP A 136 2.71 0.46 7.40
CA TRP A 136 4.14 0.55 7.66
C TRP A 136 4.76 -0.84 7.58
N VAL A 137 5.94 -0.90 7.02
CA VAL A 137 6.76 -2.10 6.91
C VAL A 137 8.05 -1.88 7.67
N LEU A 138 8.42 -2.83 8.51
CA LEU A 138 9.70 -2.87 9.18
C LEU A 138 10.28 -4.28 9.01
N GLY A 139 11.46 -4.37 8.41
CA GLY A 139 12.01 -5.67 8.07
C GLY A 139 13.52 -5.74 8.01
N THR A 140 13.98 -6.93 7.73
CA THR A 140 15.39 -7.29 7.53
C THR A 140 15.54 -8.06 6.24
N LYS A 141 16.46 -7.63 5.40
CA LYS A 141 16.98 -8.44 4.30
C LYS A 141 18.03 -9.39 4.88
N LEU A 142 17.85 -10.67 4.70
CA LEU A 142 18.80 -11.72 4.99
C LEU A 142 19.56 -12.10 3.71
N ALA A 143 20.38 -13.14 3.76
CA ALA A 143 21.23 -13.51 2.61
C ALA A 143 20.42 -13.87 1.35
N ASP A 144 19.28 -14.53 1.52
CA ASP A 144 18.47 -15.13 0.44
C ASP A 144 17.00 -14.68 0.42
N HIS A 145 16.54 -13.98 1.47
CA HIS A 145 15.15 -13.54 1.57
C HIS A 145 15.01 -12.24 2.39
N PHE A 146 13.79 -11.74 2.43
CA PHE A 146 13.36 -10.60 3.22
C PHE A 146 12.29 -11.06 4.22
N GLU A 147 12.41 -10.64 5.45
CA GLU A 147 11.37 -10.82 6.46
C GLU A 147 10.90 -9.45 6.96
N ALA A 148 9.61 -9.23 7.00
CA ALA A 148 9.06 -7.95 7.44
C ALA A 148 7.74 -8.07 8.18
N GLU A 149 7.55 -7.20 9.17
CA GLU A 149 6.26 -6.92 9.79
C GLU A 149 5.56 -5.80 9.03
N VAL A 150 4.27 -5.98 8.80
CA VAL A 150 3.38 -4.98 8.20
C VAL A 150 2.32 -4.60 9.21
N THR A 151 2.20 -3.32 9.50
CA THR A 151 1.17 -2.79 10.40
C THR A 151 0.49 -1.58 9.80
N GLY A 152 -0.83 -1.49 9.94
CA GLY A 152 -1.55 -0.34 9.38
C GLY A 152 -3.06 -0.48 9.44
N VAL A 153 -3.73 0.24 8.54
CA VAL A 153 -5.19 0.24 8.42
C VAL A 153 -5.59 0.15 6.96
N ILE A 154 -6.52 -0.74 6.66
CA ILE A 154 -7.21 -0.83 5.38
C ILE A 154 -8.70 -0.58 5.64
N CYS A 155 -9.28 0.37 4.91
CA CYS A 155 -10.70 0.69 4.96
C CYS A 155 -11.37 0.16 3.69
N LEU A 156 -12.39 -0.67 3.86
CA LEU A 156 -13.23 -1.22 2.79
C LEU A 156 -14.48 -0.37 2.62
N GLN A 157 -14.98 -0.28 1.38
CA GLN A 157 -16.22 0.46 1.06
C GLN A 157 -17.44 -0.45 1.11
#